data_e4bac7f571ff4029220e9737e1002960
#
_entry.id   e4bac7f571ff4029220e9737e1002960
#
_cell.length_a   1.000
_cell.length_b   1.000
_cell.length_c   1.000
_cell.angle_alpha   90.00
_cell.angle_beta   90.00
_cell.angle_gamma   90.00
#
_symmetry.space_group_name_H-M   'P 1'
#
loop_
_entity.id
_entity.type
_entity.pdbx_description
1 polymer ?
#
loop_
_entity_poly.entity_id
_entity_poly.type
_entity_poly.pdbx_seq_one_letter_code
_entity_poly.pdbx_strand_id
1 'polypeptide(L)'
;MPGYTIVNLMELENRAGEGGPTIEARFARTAIESEHVGVSHFRYAPGRRSNRGHSHTEQEEVYVVLSGSGRVKLDDELADVRAWDVVRVAPGTFRGFAAGPEGLELLAIGSDRPEGGDGVQSDDDWWGD
;
A
#
# COMPACT_ATOMS: atom_id res chain seq x y z
N MET A 1 21.56 -6.78 20.77
CA MET A 1 20.87 -6.01 19.73
C MET A 1 20.43 -4.67 20.28
N PRO A 2 20.76 -3.58 19.62
CA PRO A 2 20.18 -2.30 20.02
C PRO A 2 18.66 -2.33 19.85
N GLY A 3 17.99 -1.53 20.65
CA GLY A 3 16.53 -1.45 20.59
C GLY A 3 16.00 -0.61 19.44
N TYR A 4 16.79 -0.35 18.39
CA TYR A 4 16.37 0.47 17.28
C TYR A 4 17.09 0.10 15.99
N THR A 5 16.46 0.44 14.86
CA THR A 5 17.03 0.31 13.52
C THR A 5 16.62 1.53 12.71
N ILE A 6 17.50 2.04 11.88
CA ILE A 6 17.22 3.20 11.04
C ILE A 6 17.54 2.86 9.60
N VAL A 7 16.57 3.01 8.70
CA VAL A 7 16.78 2.90 7.26
C VAL A 7 16.03 4.02 6.57
N ASN A 8 16.47 4.35 5.36
CA ASN A 8 15.76 5.32 4.52
C ASN A 8 14.94 4.53 3.49
N LEU A 9 13.63 4.76 3.45
CA LEU A 9 12.75 4.07 2.51
C LEU A 9 13.21 4.21 1.06
N MET A 10 13.69 5.39 0.69
CA MET A 10 14.09 5.66 -0.69
C MET A 10 15.38 4.95 -1.10
N GLU A 11 16.15 4.44 -0.14
CA GLU A 11 17.33 3.64 -0.42
C GLU A 11 17.02 2.16 -0.55
N LEU A 12 15.79 1.75 -0.24
CA LEU A 12 15.36 0.37 -0.40
C LEU A 12 15.00 0.08 -1.85
N GLU A 13 15.11 -1.19 -2.24
CA GLU A 13 14.78 -1.63 -3.58
C GLU A 13 13.31 -1.38 -3.90
N ASN A 14 13.04 -0.81 -5.08
CA ASN A 14 11.70 -0.71 -5.62
C ASN A 14 11.26 -2.10 -6.09
N ARG A 15 10.21 -2.64 -5.48
CA ARG A 15 9.74 -4.00 -5.73
C ARG A 15 8.39 -4.04 -6.44
N ALA A 16 8.03 -2.96 -7.13
CA ALA A 16 6.76 -2.92 -7.86
C ALA A 16 6.70 -3.91 -9.02
N GLY A 17 7.82 -4.46 -9.42
CA GLY A 17 7.87 -5.48 -10.48
C GLY A 17 7.38 -4.91 -11.80
N GLU A 18 6.31 -5.48 -12.32
CA GLU A 18 5.73 -5.09 -13.62
C GLU A 18 5.10 -3.69 -13.60
N GLY A 19 4.91 -3.11 -12.44
CA GLY A 19 4.49 -1.72 -12.32
C GLY A 19 5.50 -0.77 -12.96
N GLY A 20 6.74 -1.18 -13.00
CA GLY A 20 7.80 -0.42 -13.66
C GLY A 20 7.91 1.00 -13.14
N PRO A 21 8.23 1.97 -14.01
CA PRO A 21 8.40 3.35 -13.56
C PRO A 21 7.10 4.06 -13.18
N THR A 22 5.94 3.46 -13.44
CA THR A 22 4.64 4.09 -13.18
C THR A 22 4.12 3.81 -11.77
N ILE A 23 4.63 2.78 -11.11
CA ILE A 23 4.30 2.43 -9.73
C ILE A 23 5.60 2.03 -9.03
N GLU A 24 5.81 2.56 -7.84
CA GLU A 24 6.95 2.20 -7.00
C GLU A 24 6.42 1.60 -5.70
N ALA A 25 7.10 0.59 -5.19
CA ALA A 25 6.76 -0.05 -3.92
C ALA A 25 8.03 -0.42 -3.17
N ARG A 26 8.14 0.02 -1.93
CA ARG A 26 9.28 -0.28 -1.06
C ARG A 26 8.77 -0.76 0.29
N PHE A 27 9.37 -1.82 0.79
CA PHE A 27 8.90 -2.50 2.00
C PHE A 27 10.01 -2.50 3.05
N ALA A 28 9.73 -1.95 4.22
CA ALA A 28 10.75 -1.76 5.24
C ALA A 28 10.70 -2.77 6.38
N ARG A 29 9.63 -3.54 6.52
CA ARG A 29 9.46 -4.46 7.67
C ARG A 29 10.71 -5.30 7.96
N THR A 30 11.22 -5.99 6.97
CA THR A 30 12.40 -6.84 7.12
C THR A 30 13.67 -6.02 7.31
N ALA A 31 13.82 -4.95 6.54
CA ALA A 31 15.00 -4.09 6.59
C ALA A 31 15.20 -3.45 7.97
N ILE A 32 14.11 -3.08 8.64
CA ILE A 32 14.19 -2.50 9.99
C ILE A 32 14.11 -3.55 11.10
N GLU A 33 14.00 -4.84 10.74
CA GLU A 33 13.89 -5.95 11.67
C GLU A 33 12.72 -5.80 12.65
N SER A 34 11.59 -5.28 12.15
CA SER A 34 10.41 -5.06 12.97
C SER A 34 9.69 -6.37 13.25
N GLU A 35 9.26 -6.56 14.50
CA GLU A 35 8.53 -7.76 14.90
C GLU A 35 7.03 -7.63 14.67
N HIS A 36 6.45 -6.46 14.94
CA HIS A 36 5.00 -6.30 15.02
C HIS A 36 4.43 -5.27 14.06
N VAL A 37 5.25 -4.41 13.47
CA VAL A 37 4.79 -3.30 12.63
C VAL A 37 5.57 -3.28 11.32
N GLY A 38 4.85 -3.18 10.21
CA GLY A 38 5.47 -3.00 8.91
C GLY A 38 5.18 -1.61 8.38
N VAL A 39 6.14 -1.05 7.65
CA VAL A 39 5.96 0.23 6.95
C VAL A 39 6.36 0.02 5.50
N SER A 40 5.51 0.50 4.59
CA SER A 40 5.76 0.42 3.15
C SER A 40 5.47 1.76 2.52
N HIS A 41 6.10 2.01 1.39
CA HIS A 41 5.93 3.23 0.61
C HIS A 41 5.47 2.87 -0.79
N PHE A 42 4.46 3.59 -1.28
CA PHE A 42 3.94 3.41 -2.64
C PHE A 42 3.84 4.76 -3.32
N ARG A 43 4.24 4.80 -4.58
CA ARG A 43 4.10 5.98 -5.42
C ARG A 43 3.49 5.56 -6.76
N TYR A 44 2.38 6.20 -7.11
CA TYR A 44 1.67 5.97 -8.36
C TYR A 44 1.85 7.20 -9.24
N ALA A 45 2.29 7.02 -10.47
CA ALA A 45 2.34 8.11 -11.46
C ALA A 45 0.91 8.59 -11.77
N PRO A 46 0.77 9.82 -12.29
CA PRO A 46 -0.55 10.37 -12.62
C PRO A 46 -1.38 9.39 -13.45
N GLY A 47 -2.64 9.21 -13.04
CA GLY A 47 -3.61 8.37 -13.72
C GLY A 47 -3.38 6.87 -13.61
N ARG A 48 -2.37 6.42 -12.88
CA ARG A 48 -2.08 4.99 -12.72
C ARG A 48 -2.79 4.41 -11.51
N ARG A 49 -3.05 3.12 -11.56
CA ARG A 49 -3.70 2.39 -10.47
C ARG A 49 -3.14 0.99 -10.36
N SER A 50 -3.34 0.35 -9.21
CA SER A 50 -3.04 -1.06 -9.06
C SER A 50 -3.91 -1.88 -10.02
N ASN A 51 -3.34 -2.92 -10.63
CA ASN A 51 -4.08 -3.77 -11.56
C ASN A 51 -5.23 -4.49 -10.87
N ARG A 52 -4.99 -4.93 -9.65
CA ARG A 52 -5.95 -5.68 -8.84
C ARG A 52 -6.05 -5.06 -7.46
N GLY A 53 -7.14 -5.34 -6.78
CA GLY A 53 -7.22 -5.11 -5.35
C GLY A 53 -6.61 -6.28 -4.60
N HIS A 54 -6.37 -6.10 -3.31
CA HIS A 54 -5.94 -7.19 -2.43
C HIS A 54 -6.58 -7.03 -1.07
N SER A 55 -6.62 -8.12 -0.33
CA SER A 55 -7.02 -8.13 1.07
C SER A 55 -5.99 -8.90 1.88
N HIS A 56 -6.06 -8.76 3.18
CA HIS A 56 -5.29 -9.55 4.13
C HIS A 56 -6.26 -10.32 5.02
N THR A 57 -5.98 -11.59 5.29
CA THR A 57 -6.89 -12.40 6.10
C THR A 57 -6.81 -12.04 7.59
N GLU A 58 -5.66 -11.59 8.06
CA GLU A 58 -5.44 -11.31 9.49
C GLU A 58 -4.90 -9.90 9.75
N GLN A 59 -4.12 -9.35 8.81
CA GLN A 59 -3.43 -8.07 9.00
C GLN A 59 -4.39 -6.89 8.84
N GLU A 60 -4.36 -5.99 9.82
CA GLU A 60 -4.96 -4.66 9.68
C GLU A 60 -3.90 -3.74 9.07
N GLU A 61 -4.31 -2.90 8.12
CA GLU A 61 -3.44 -1.88 7.53
C GLU A 61 -4.04 -0.49 7.65
N VAL A 62 -3.16 0.49 7.79
CA VAL A 62 -3.51 1.91 7.74
C VAL A 62 -2.66 2.55 6.65
N TYR A 63 -3.33 3.27 5.76
CA TYR A 63 -2.65 4.03 4.70
C TYR A 63 -2.70 5.51 5.04
N VAL A 64 -1.57 6.19 4.83
CA VAL A 64 -1.49 7.63 4.97
C VAL A 64 -1.14 8.21 3.61
N VAL A 65 -1.98 9.08 3.08
CA VAL A 65 -1.68 9.77 1.82
C VAL A 65 -0.68 10.88 2.12
N LEU A 66 0.50 10.83 1.50
CA LEU A 66 1.55 11.81 1.70
C LEU A 66 1.44 12.98 0.75
N SER A 67 1.09 12.72 -0.50
CA SER A 67 0.98 13.77 -1.51
C SER A 67 0.07 13.32 -2.64
N GLY A 68 -0.41 14.28 -3.41
CA GLY A 68 -1.29 14.03 -4.53
C GLY A 68 -2.72 13.79 -4.12
N SER A 69 -3.46 13.13 -5.00
CA SER A 69 -4.87 12.82 -4.79
C SER A 69 -5.25 11.62 -5.64
N GLY A 70 -6.41 11.06 -5.38
CA GLY A 70 -6.90 9.94 -6.15
C GLY A 70 -8.13 9.34 -5.52
N ARG A 71 -8.32 8.05 -5.74
CA ARG A 71 -9.44 7.31 -5.16
C ARG A 71 -8.95 5.99 -4.60
N VAL A 72 -9.61 5.55 -3.55
CA VAL A 72 -9.44 4.21 -3.01
C VAL A 72 -10.73 3.44 -3.26
N LYS A 73 -10.61 2.21 -3.73
CA LYS A 73 -11.73 1.27 -3.80
C LYS A 73 -11.62 0.34 -2.60
N LEU A 74 -12.70 0.26 -1.83
CA LEU A 74 -12.81 -0.55 -0.62
C LEU A 74 -14.00 -1.49 -0.82
N ASP A 75 -13.72 -2.76 -1.12
CA ASP A 75 -14.72 -3.70 -1.62
C ASP A 75 -15.41 -3.10 -2.86
N ASP A 76 -16.70 -2.77 -2.77
CA ASP A 76 -17.45 -2.20 -3.90
C ASP A 76 -17.58 -0.67 -3.83
N GLU A 77 -17.02 -0.04 -2.81
CA GLU A 77 -17.16 1.40 -2.62
C GLU A 77 -15.93 2.16 -3.10
N LEU A 78 -16.15 3.32 -3.69
CA LEU A 78 -15.10 4.25 -4.10
C LEU A 78 -15.16 5.49 -3.23
N ALA A 79 -13.98 5.95 -2.78
CA ALA A 79 -13.86 7.18 -2.01
C ALA A 79 -12.70 8.00 -2.55
N ASP A 80 -12.88 9.32 -2.57
CA ASP A 80 -11.78 10.23 -2.92
C ASP A 80 -10.82 10.35 -1.75
N VAL A 81 -9.55 10.44 -2.07
CA VAL A 81 -8.48 10.67 -1.07
C VAL A 81 -7.55 11.77 -1.53
N ARG A 82 -6.96 12.47 -0.57
CA ARG A 82 -6.00 13.54 -0.79
C ARG A 82 -4.94 13.51 0.31
N ALA A 83 -3.92 14.37 0.17
CA ALA A 83 -2.82 14.44 1.14
C ALA A 83 -3.34 14.55 2.58
N TRP A 84 -2.72 13.76 3.44
CA TRP A 84 -2.97 13.63 4.87
C TRP A 84 -4.23 12.85 5.25
N ASP A 85 -4.97 12.34 4.29
CA ASP A 85 -6.03 11.38 4.61
C ASP A 85 -5.42 10.09 5.15
N VAL A 86 -6.11 9.52 6.13
CA VAL A 86 -5.73 8.25 6.74
C VAL A 86 -6.86 7.25 6.47
N VAL A 87 -6.51 6.12 5.89
CA VAL A 87 -7.47 5.08 5.52
C VAL A 87 -7.15 3.81 6.31
N ARG A 88 -8.04 3.44 7.22
CA ARG A 88 -7.92 2.17 7.93
C ARG A 88 -8.62 1.08 7.13
N VAL A 89 -7.96 -0.05 6.94
CA VAL A 89 -8.54 -1.19 6.23
C VAL A 89 -8.49 -2.42 7.13
N ALA A 90 -9.68 -2.92 7.46
CA ALA A 90 -9.81 -4.12 8.29
C ALA A 90 -9.40 -5.38 7.52
N PRO A 91 -9.00 -6.46 8.23
CA PRO A 91 -8.80 -7.75 7.58
C PRO A 91 -10.03 -8.16 6.78
N GLY A 92 -9.80 -8.77 5.62
CA GLY A 92 -10.86 -9.24 4.73
C GLY A 92 -11.40 -8.19 3.75
N THR A 93 -11.10 -6.92 3.93
CA THR A 93 -11.54 -5.86 3.02
C THR A 93 -10.59 -5.75 1.84
N PHE A 94 -11.10 -5.88 0.62
CA PHE A 94 -10.30 -5.65 -0.59
C PHE A 94 -10.10 -4.16 -0.81
N ARG A 95 -8.87 -3.77 -1.16
CA ARG A 95 -8.54 -2.37 -1.46
C ARG A 95 -7.61 -2.27 -2.65
N GLY A 96 -7.69 -1.13 -3.31
CA GLY A 96 -6.78 -0.71 -4.36
C GLY A 96 -6.87 0.80 -4.51
N PHE A 97 -5.80 1.40 -5.00
CA PHE A 97 -5.71 2.85 -5.15
C PHE A 97 -5.56 3.22 -6.62
N ALA A 98 -6.15 4.35 -6.99
CA ALA A 98 -6.02 4.95 -8.31
C ALA A 98 -5.56 6.38 -8.14
N ALA A 99 -4.44 6.74 -8.77
CA ALA A 99 -3.92 8.10 -8.72
C ALA A 99 -4.73 9.04 -9.60
N GLY A 100 -4.92 10.25 -9.12
CA GLY A 100 -5.47 11.34 -9.91
C GLY A 100 -4.41 11.99 -10.81
N PRO A 101 -4.71 13.18 -11.37
CA PRO A 101 -3.82 13.82 -12.33
C PRO A 101 -2.48 14.29 -11.78
N GLU A 102 -2.34 14.37 -10.46
CA GLU A 102 -1.08 14.78 -9.82
C GLU A 102 -0.29 13.60 -9.27
N GLY A 103 -0.76 12.38 -9.49
CA GLY A 103 -0.16 11.20 -8.87
C GLY A 103 -0.63 10.99 -7.44
N LEU A 104 -0.11 9.96 -6.80
CA LEU A 104 -0.52 9.60 -5.45
C LEU A 104 0.66 8.93 -4.73
N GLU A 105 0.99 9.42 -3.56
CA GLU A 105 2.04 8.84 -2.74
C GLU A 105 1.49 8.46 -1.38
N LEU A 106 1.79 7.22 -0.95
CA LEU A 106 1.23 6.62 0.26
C LEU A 106 2.30 6.01 1.14
N LEU A 107 2.07 6.05 2.45
CA LEU A 107 2.66 5.08 3.38
C LEU A 107 1.59 4.06 3.75
N ALA A 108 1.98 2.81 3.90
CA ALA A 108 1.13 1.78 4.46
C ALA A 108 1.77 1.28 5.75
N ILE A 109 0.99 1.20 6.81
CA ILE A 109 1.43 0.73 8.12
C ILE A 109 0.60 -0.51 8.43
N GLY A 110 1.29 -1.64 8.56
CA GLY A 110 0.63 -2.92 8.81
C GLY A 110 0.95 -3.49 10.17
N SER A 111 -0.01 -4.18 10.75
CA SER A 111 0.16 -4.92 12.00
C SER A 111 0.84 -6.27 11.73
N ASP A 112 0.84 -7.13 12.73
CA ASP A 112 1.34 -8.50 12.58
C ASP A 112 0.68 -9.21 11.42
N ARG A 113 1.46 -10.07 10.77
CA ARG A 113 0.96 -10.96 9.73
C ARG A 113 1.56 -12.34 9.96
N PRO A 114 0.88 -13.43 9.50
CA PRO A 114 1.44 -14.76 9.62
C PRO A 114 2.70 -14.90 8.77
N GLU A 115 3.53 -15.85 9.14
CA GLU A 115 4.73 -16.19 8.37
C GLU A 115 4.32 -16.51 6.93
N GLY A 116 5.05 -15.94 5.98
CA GLY A 116 4.74 -16.09 4.56
C GLY A 116 3.70 -15.11 4.03
N GLY A 117 3.10 -14.30 4.93
CA GLY A 117 2.10 -13.32 4.55
C GLY A 117 0.68 -13.88 4.50
N ASP A 118 -0.28 -13.00 4.32
CA ASP A 118 -1.71 -13.33 4.31
C ASP A 118 -2.47 -12.60 3.20
N GLY A 119 -1.75 -12.10 2.20
CA GLY A 119 -2.35 -11.36 1.10
C GLY A 119 -3.16 -12.24 0.16
N VAL A 120 -4.31 -11.73 -0.26
CA VAL A 120 -5.20 -12.37 -1.24
C VAL A 120 -5.46 -11.37 -2.35
N GLN A 121 -5.23 -11.76 -3.60
CA GLN A 121 -5.49 -10.88 -4.75
C GLN A 121 -6.91 -11.08 -5.27
N SER A 122 -7.49 -9.99 -5.77
CA SER A 122 -8.79 -10.00 -6.44
C SER A 122 -8.67 -10.51 -7.88
N ASP A 123 -9.80 -10.57 -8.56
CA ASP A 123 -9.87 -10.85 -10.00
C ASP A 123 -9.27 -9.68 -10.80
N ASP A 124 -8.93 -9.97 -12.08
CA ASP A 124 -8.33 -8.99 -13.00
C ASP A 124 -9.25 -7.80 -13.28
N ASP A 125 -10.55 -8.03 -13.28
CA ASP A 125 -11.55 -7.00 -13.58
C ASP A 125 -12.12 -6.34 -12.33
N TRP A 126 -11.42 -6.40 -11.24
CA TRP A 126 -11.88 -5.90 -9.95
C TRP A 126 -12.36 -4.45 -9.96
N TRP A 127 -11.73 -3.59 -10.77
CA TRP A 127 -12.16 -2.19 -10.87
C TRP A 127 -13.54 -2.05 -11.52
N GLY A 128 -13.93 -2.98 -12.37
CA GLY A 128 -15.28 -3.02 -12.92
C GLY A 128 -15.55 -2.06 -14.09
N ASP A 129 -14.50 -1.53 -14.70
CA ASP A 129 -14.65 -0.60 -15.83
C ASP A 129 -14.04 -1.09 -17.14
#